data_376a501ff309012772874f7678a5914b
#
_entry.id   376a501ff309012772874f7678a5914b
#
_cell.length_a   1.000
_cell.length_b   1.000
_cell.length_c   1.000
_cell.angle_alpha   90.00
_cell.angle_beta   90.00
_cell.angle_gamma   90.00
#
_symmetry.space_group_name_H-M   'P 1'
#
loop_
_entity.id
_entity.type
_entity.pdbx_description
1 polymer ?
#
loop_
_entity_poly.entity_id
_entity_poly.type
_entity_poly.pdbx_seq_one_letter_code
_entity_poly.pdbx_strand_id
1 'polypeptide(L)'
;MTLIDKFNKICLDFQTKKENEIKKVERIRKPKINCNENYFETIDTPAKSYYLGFIAGDGSIDDKDNTLIIGLAIKDEQFLVDFLKEIDSDHSIYKTKNFLKKTQKTYEGRRIKICRPKIVADLTKHGVGPNKSKELSISPTIPENLICHYIRGIID
;
A
#
# COMPACT_ATOMS: atom_id res chain seq x y z
N MET A 1 10.29 45.13 -37.16
CA MET A 1 10.93 44.19 -36.23
C MET A 1 12.40 44.08 -36.63
N THR A 2 13.25 44.66 -35.82
CA THR A 2 14.69 44.75 -36.09
C THR A 2 15.38 43.41 -35.86
N LEU A 3 16.63 43.26 -36.37
CA LEU A 3 17.42 42.04 -36.16
C LEU A 3 17.68 41.79 -34.64
N ILE A 4 17.82 42.88 -33.89
CA ILE A 4 18.01 42.90 -32.43
C ILE A 4 16.76 42.35 -31.71
N ASP A 5 15.54 42.71 -32.16
CA ASP A 5 14.29 42.19 -31.57
C ASP A 5 14.14 40.69 -31.77
N LYS A 6 14.58 40.16 -32.92
CA LYS A 6 14.57 38.71 -33.18
C LYS A 6 15.57 37.99 -32.31
N PHE A 7 16.76 38.55 -32.10
CA PHE A 7 17.79 37.96 -31.27
C PHE A 7 17.37 37.92 -29.79
N ASN A 8 16.83 39.02 -29.28
CA ASN A 8 16.32 39.10 -27.91
C ASN A 8 15.18 38.10 -27.66
N LYS A 9 14.28 37.90 -28.63
CA LYS A 9 13.20 36.91 -28.53
C LYS A 9 13.74 35.48 -28.47
N ILE A 10 14.75 35.15 -29.27
CA ILE A 10 15.38 33.81 -29.26
C ILE A 10 16.10 33.59 -27.92
N CYS A 11 16.78 34.56 -27.36
CA CYS A 11 17.44 34.46 -26.07
C CYS A 11 16.42 34.25 -24.93
N LEU A 12 15.27 34.94 -24.98
CA LEU A 12 14.21 34.82 -24.00
C LEU A 12 13.56 33.42 -24.06
N ASP A 13 13.33 32.91 -25.27
CA ASP A 13 12.78 31.56 -25.49
C ASP A 13 13.75 30.45 -25.01
N PHE A 14 15.05 30.65 -25.14
CA PHE A 14 16.08 29.76 -24.60
C PHE A 14 16.15 29.78 -23.08
N GLN A 15 16.02 30.93 -22.45
CA GLN A 15 16.01 31.07 -21.00
C GLN A 15 14.76 30.43 -20.40
N THR A 16 13.59 30.67 -20.96
CA THR A 16 12.32 30.05 -20.52
C THR A 16 12.31 28.54 -20.70
N LYS A 17 12.90 28.01 -21.78
CA LYS A 17 13.07 26.56 -21.95
C LYS A 17 13.98 25.95 -20.88
N LYS A 18 15.12 26.58 -20.59
CA LYS A 18 16.03 26.14 -19.54
C LYS A 18 15.39 26.16 -18.16
N GLU A 19 14.66 27.23 -17.82
CA GLU A 19 13.94 27.32 -16.54
C GLU A 19 12.83 26.27 -16.42
N ASN A 20 12.12 25.95 -17.51
CA ASN A 20 11.10 24.90 -17.51
C ASN A 20 11.70 23.50 -17.44
N GLU A 21 12.89 23.26 -18.02
CA GLU A 21 13.62 22.01 -17.85
C GLU A 21 14.15 21.85 -16.43
N ILE A 22 14.69 22.92 -15.82
CA ILE A 22 15.13 22.92 -14.42
C ILE A 22 13.95 22.65 -13.49
N LYS A 23 12.80 23.30 -13.67
CA LYS A 23 11.56 23.03 -12.91
C LYS A 23 11.02 21.61 -13.11
N LYS A 24 11.29 20.99 -14.26
CA LYS A 24 10.91 19.61 -14.54
C LYS A 24 11.83 18.60 -13.86
N VAL A 25 13.08 18.96 -13.62
CA VAL A 25 14.08 18.13 -12.89
C VAL A 25 13.93 18.28 -11.38
N GLU A 26 13.49 19.43 -10.90
CA GLU A 26 13.17 19.71 -9.49
C GLU A 26 11.79 19.22 -9.04
N ARG A 27 11.14 18.36 -9.76
CA ARG A 27 10.12 17.51 -9.14
C ARG A 27 10.83 16.71 -8.06
N ILE A 28 10.81 17.26 -6.84
CA ILE A 28 11.29 16.63 -5.61
C ILE A 28 10.83 15.17 -5.68
N ARG A 29 11.78 14.25 -5.95
CA ARG A 29 11.49 12.83 -5.86
C ARG A 29 11.04 12.62 -4.43
N LYS A 30 9.76 12.32 -4.22
CA LYS A 30 9.26 11.96 -2.88
C LYS A 30 10.23 10.93 -2.33
N PRO A 31 10.69 11.07 -1.07
CA PRO A 31 11.60 10.09 -0.50
C PRO A 31 11.01 8.69 -0.71
N LYS A 32 11.84 7.75 -1.10
CA LYS A 32 11.40 6.36 -1.30
C LYS A 32 10.93 5.84 0.05
N ILE A 33 9.64 5.54 0.17
CA ILE A 33 9.06 4.95 1.38
C ILE A 33 9.76 3.62 1.63
N ASN A 34 10.35 3.45 2.82
CA ASN A 34 10.94 2.18 3.23
C ASN A 34 9.84 1.12 3.41
N CYS A 35 10.14 -0.12 3.06
CA CYS A 35 9.25 -1.27 3.28
C CYS A 35 10.02 -2.55 2.98
N ASN A 36 9.94 -3.53 3.86
CA ASN A 36 10.45 -4.87 3.61
C ASN A 36 9.51 -5.60 2.63
N GLU A 37 9.82 -5.49 1.34
CA GLU A 37 9.01 -6.10 0.27
C GLU A 37 9.03 -7.63 0.28
N ASN A 38 10.03 -8.25 0.96
CA ASN A 38 10.20 -9.71 1.04
C ASN A 38 9.53 -10.32 2.28
N TYR A 39 8.80 -9.53 3.08
CA TYR A 39 8.22 -10.00 4.34
C TYR A 39 7.36 -11.26 4.18
N PHE A 40 6.55 -11.32 3.12
CA PHE A 40 5.69 -12.47 2.81
C PHE A 40 6.29 -13.47 1.82
N GLU A 41 7.56 -13.39 1.48
CA GLU A 41 8.19 -14.34 0.54
C GLU A 41 8.13 -15.77 1.07
N THR A 42 8.35 -15.94 2.38
CA THR A 42 8.22 -17.21 3.12
C THR A 42 7.45 -16.99 4.41
N ILE A 43 6.55 -17.92 4.75
CA ILE A 43 5.80 -17.91 6.00
C ILE A 43 6.49 -18.84 6.99
N ASP A 44 7.48 -18.31 7.71
CA ASP A 44 8.39 -19.04 8.58
C ASP A 44 8.26 -18.65 10.08
N THR A 45 7.46 -17.62 10.39
CA THR A 45 7.23 -17.16 11.76
C THR A 45 5.74 -17.08 12.12
N PRO A 46 5.40 -17.18 13.43
CA PRO A 46 4.04 -16.96 13.92
C PRO A 46 3.46 -15.61 13.50
N ALA A 47 4.27 -14.54 13.52
CA ALA A 47 3.83 -13.19 13.15
C ALA A 47 3.45 -13.12 11.66
N LYS A 48 4.29 -13.64 10.76
CA LYS A 48 3.98 -13.68 9.32
C LYS A 48 2.70 -14.47 9.02
N SER A 49 2.55 -15.62 9.66
CA SER A 49 1.36 -16.45 9.52
C SER A 49 0.09 -15.72 10.02
N TYR A 50 0.18 -15.06 11.16
CA TYR A 50 -0.90 -14.26 11.72
C TYR A 50 -1.31 -13.10 10.81
N TYR A 51 -0.35 -12.28 10.37
CA TYR A 51 -0.66 -11.16 9.46
C TYR A 51 -1.15 -11.62 8.08
N LEU A 52 -0.66 -12.76 7.58
CA LEU A 52 -1.21 -13.36 6.36
C LEU A 52 -2.69 -13.73 6.56
N GLY A 53 -3.05 -14.34 7.68
CA GLY A 53 -4.42 -14.68 8.04
C GLY A 53 -5.30 -13.44 8.17
N PHE A 54 -4.82 -12.42 8.85
CA PHE A 54 -5.53 -11.15 9.00
C PHE A 54 -5.80 -10.48 7.63
N ILE A 55 -4.78 -10.45 6.76
CA ILE A 55 -4.96 -9.92 5.40
C ILE A 55 -5.93 -10.79 4.60
N ALA A 56 -5.94 -12.11 4.82
CA ALA A 56 -6.91 -13.02 4.20
C ALA A 56 -8.35 -12.75 4.69
N GLY A 57 -8.57 -12.35 5.94
CA GLY A 57 -9.86 -11.90 6.47
C GLY A 57 -10.24 -10.51 5.98
N ASP A 58 -9.57 -9.49 6.48
CA ASP A 58 -9.95 -8.08 6.41
C ASP A 58 -9.16 -7.23 5.40
N GLY A 59 -8.04 -7.74 4.88
CA GLY A 59 -7.28 -7.04 3.85
C GLY A 59 -8.00 -7.02 2.50
N SER A 60 -7.62 -6.13 1.61
CA SER A 60 -8.06 -6.07 0.21
C SER A 60 -6.86 -5.87 -0.71
N ILE A 61 -6.85 -6.61 -1.82
CA ILE A 61 -5.83 -6.49 -2.86
C ILE A 61 -6.47 -5.86 -4.09
N ASP A 62 -5.87 -4.76 -4.54
CA ASP A 62 -6.14 -4.14 -5.83
C ASP A 62 -5.04 -4.59 -6.80
N ASP A 63 -5.40 -5.49 -7.71
CA ASP A 63 -4.50 -6.08 -8.72
C ASP A 63 -4.11 -5.09 -9.81
N LYS A 64 -4.95 -4.09 -10.10
CA LYS A 64 -4.66 -3.08 -11.12
C LYS A 64 -3.50 -2.19 -10.71
N ASP A 65 -3.51 -1.78 -9.44
CA ASP A 65 -2.49 -0.88 -8.89
C ASP A 65 -1.42 -1.63 -8.07
N ASN A 66 -1.47 -2.97 -8.01
CA ASN A 66 -0.59 -3.80 -7.17
C ASN A 66 -0.51 -3.26 -5.74
N THR A 67 -1.69 -3.07 -5.12
CA THR A 67 -1.80 -2.39 -3.84
C THR A 67 -2.49 -3.29 -2.81
N LEU A 68 -1.83 -3.48 -1.67
CA LEU A 68 -2.46 -4.01 -0.45
C LEU A 68 -3.14 -2.87 0.29
N ILE A 69 -4.40 -3.05 0.64
CA ILE A 69 -5.22 -2.10 1.40
C ILE A 69 -5.72 -2.79 2.66
N ILE A 70 -5.46 -2.19 3.82
CA ILE A 70 -6.04 -2.61 5.10
C ILE A 70 -6.77 -1.40 5.70
N GLY A 71 -8.04 -1.58 6.04
CA GLY A 71 -8.88 -0.53 6.60
C GLY A 71 -9.60 -1.02 7.86
N LEU A 72 -9.40 -0.32 8.98
CA LEU A 72 -9.91 -0.68 10.29
C LEU A 72 -10.68 0.48 10.95
N ALA A 73 -11.42 0.17 12.01
CA ALA A 73 -12.01 1.19 12.88
C ALA A 73 -10.92 1.98 13.61
N ILE A 74 -11.24 3.19 14.09
CA ILE A 74 -10.27 4.04 14.81
C ILE A 74 -9.67 3.32 16.02
N LYS A 75 -10.49 2.58 16.76
CA LYS A 75 -10.06 1.85 17.97
C LYS A 75 -8.95 0.84 17.70
N ASP A 76 -8.86 0.35 16.46
CA ASP A 76 -7.92 -0.68 16.03
C ASP A 76 -6.70 -0.09 15.28
N GLU A 77 -6.50 1.24 15.37
CA GLU A 77 -5.38 1.93 14.70
C GLU A 77 -4.01 1.36 15.12
N GLN A 78 -3.88 0.93 16.38
CA GLN A 78 -2.64 0.36 16.90
C GLN A 78 -2.20 -0.88 16.11
N PHE A 79 -3.14 -1.70 15.66
CA PHE A 79 -2.85 -2.86 14.80
C PHE A 79 -2.12 -2.45 13.52
N LEU A 80 -2.56 -1.37 12.86
CA LEU A 80 -1.89 -0.87 11.65
C LEU A 80 -0.49 -0.35 11.95
N VAL A 81 -0.28 0.29 13.11
CA VAL A 81 1.05 0.73 13.55
C VAL A 81 1.97 -0.46 13.76
N ASP A 82 1.51 -1.51 14.43
CA ASP A 82 2.30 -2.70 14.72
C ASP A 82 2.60 -3.49 13.44
N PHE A 83 1.63 -3.60 12.53
CA PHE A 83 1.85 -4.19 11.20
C PHE A 83 2.93 -3.43 10.40
N LEU A 84 2.86 -2.09 10.35
CA LEU A 84 3.86 -1.29 9.64
C LEU A 84 5.26 -1.44 10.25
N LYS A 85 5.36 -1.53 11.56
CA LYS A 85 6.64 -1.83 12.23
C LYS A 85 7.16 -3.21 11.85
N GLU A 86 6.31 -4.22 11.85
CA GLU A 86 6.67 -5.60 11.54
C GLU A 86 7.23 -5.75 10.12
N ILE A 87 6.67 -5.02 9.16
CA ILE A 87 7.18 -5.01 7.77
C ILE A 87 8.22 -3.92 7.51
N ASP A 88 8.77 -3.29 8.57
CA ASP A 88 9.76 -2.21 8.49
C ASP A 88 9.35 -1.13 7.48
N SER A 89 8.17 -0.53 7.68
CA SER A 89 7.55 0.34 6.68
C SER A 89 7.20 1.73 7.19
N ASP A 90 7.58 2.74 6.42
CA ASP A 90 7.27 4.15 6.65
C ASP A 90 5.95 4.61 5.99
N HIS A 91 5.09 3.69 5.57
CA HIS A 91 3.81 4.07 4.97
C HIS A 91 2.93 4.80 5.99
N SER A 92 2.25 5.83 5.51
CA SER A 92 1.35 6.64 6.34
C SER A 92 0.01 5.95 6.58
N ILE A 93 -0.55 6.14 7.78
CA ILE A 93 -1.92 5.74 8.11
C ILE A 93 -2.85 6.91 7.77
N TYR A 94 -3.83 6.66 6.90
CA TYR A 94 -4.79 7.65 6.42
C TYR A 94 -6.09 7.58 7.22
N LYS A 95 -6.66 8.75 7.54
CA LYS A 95 -8.02 8.86 8.08
C LYS A 95 -9.04 8.62 6.95
N THR A 96 -10.06 7.82 7.22
CA THR A 96 -11.15 7.56 6.28
C THR A 96 -12.50 7.86 6.92
N LYS A 97 -13.46 8.30 6.11
CA LYS A 97 -14.85 8.50 6.52
C LYS A 97 -15.74 7.72 5.56
N ASN A 98 -16.47 6.75 6.10
CA ASN A 98 -17.38 5.91 5.33
C ASN A 98 -18.82 6.23 5.73
N PHE A 99 -19.62 6.74 4.79
CA PHE A 99 -21.03 6.96 5.00
C PHE A 99 -21.81 5.71 4.63
N LEU A 100 -22.52 5.12 5.60
CA LEU A 100 -23.40 3.98 5.40
C LEU A 100 -24.83 4.45 5.15
N LYS A 101 -25.29 4.35 3.91
CA LYS A 101 -26.65 4.74 3.49
C LYS A 101 -27.74 4.05 4.30
N LYS A 102 -27.55 2.79 4.67
CA LYS A 102 -28.52 1.98 5.43
C LYS A 102 -28.79 2.52 6.84
N THR A 103 -27.77 3.04 7.50
CA THR A 103 -27.88 3.55 8.89
C THR A 103 -27.85 5.07 8.97
N GLN A 104 -27.64 5.78 7.83
CA GLN A 104 -27.46 7.24 7.76
C GLN A 104 -26.35 7.76 8.69
N LYS A 105 -25.36 6.91 9.00
CA LYS A 105 -24.25 7.25 9.90
C LYS A 105 -22.93 7.28 9.15
N THR A 106 -22.07 8.21 9.56
CA THR A 106 -20.68 8.28 9.10
C THR A 106 -19.81 7.60 10.14
N TYR A 107 -18.99 6.66 9.67
CA TYR A 107 -18.00 5.95 10.49
C TYR A 107 -16.61 6.43 10.09
N GLU A 108 -15.83 6.79 11.08
CA GLU A 108 -14.43 7.12 10.88
C GLU A 108 -13.58 5.87 11.03
N GLY A 109 -12.56 5.75 10.18
CA GLY A 109 -11.64 4.63 10.18
C GLY A 109 -10.20 5.07 9.92
N ARG A 110 -9.34 4.08 9.91
CA ARG A 110 -7.93 4.19 9.55
C ARG A 110 -7.64 3.23 8.41
N ARG A 111 -6.75 3.65 7.52
CA ARG A 111 -6.38 2.84 6.34
C ARG A 111 -4.92 3.01 6.02
N ILE A 112 -4.29 1.90 5.63
CA ILE A 112 -3.00 1.91 4.96
C ILE A 112 -3.15 1.44 3.52
N LYS A 113 -2.25 1.92 2.65
CA LYS A 113 -2.12 1.49 1.25
C LYS A 113 -0.65 1.24 0.98
N ILE A 114 -0.32 0.02 0.62
CA ILE A 114 1.03 -0.43 0.34
C ILE A 114 1.12 -0.83 -1.12
N CYS A 115 1.61 0.09 -1.95
CA CYS A 115 1.79 -0.13 -3.39
C CYS A 115 3.15 -0.80 -3.62
N ARG A 116 3.20 -2.12 -3.50
CA ARG A 116 4.41 -2.93 -3.68
C ARG A 116 4.05 -4.20 -4.44
N PRO A 117 4.45 -4.31 -5.72
CA PRO A 117 4.14 -5.48 -6.55
C PRO A 117 4.62 -6.80 -5.95
N LYS A 118 5.81 -6.81 -5.33
CA LYS A 118 6.38 -8.00 -4.69
C LYS A 118 5.51 -8.51 -3.55
N ILE A 119 5.06 -7.62 -2.65
CA ILE A 119 4.16 -7.99 -1.54
C ILE A 119 2.87 -8.59 -2.07
N VAL A 120 2.26 -7.96 -3.09
CA VAL A 120 1.01 -8.45 -3.69
C VAL A 120 1.20 -9.81 -4.35
N ALA A 121 2.31 -10.00 -5.07
CA ALA A 121 2.65 -11.28 -5.70
C ALA A 121 2.84 -12.40 -4.65
N ASP A 122 3.55 -12.11 -3.56
CA ASP A 122 3.78 -13.08 -2.49
C ASP A 122 2.47 -13.42 -1.74
N LEU A 123 1.63 -12.44 -1.43
CA LEU A 123 0.30 -12.67 -0.86
C LEU A 123 -0.56 -13.56 -1.78
N THR A 124 -0.54 -13.29 -3.08
CA THR A 124 -1.27 -14.09 -4.08
C THR A 124 -0.75 -15.52 -4.15
N LYS A 125 0.58 -15.72 -4.09
CA LYS A 125 1.23 -17.04 -4.00
C LYS A 125 0.73 -17.83 -2.78
N HIS A 126 0.46 -17.14 -1.67
CA HIS A 126 -0.07 -17.73 -0.44
C HIS A 126 -1.61 -17.81 -0.42
N GLY A 127 -2.28 -17.64 -1.55
CA GLY A 127 -3.73 -17.79 -1.67
C GLY A 127 -4.55 -16.56 -1.28
N VAL A 128 -3.89 -15.41 -0.99
CA VAL A 128 -4.56 -14.15 -0.65
C VAL A 128 -4.54 -13.24 -1.87
N GLY A 129 -5.48 -13.44 -2.78
CA GLY A 129 -5.63 -12.68 -4.03
C GLY A 129 -6.80 -11.68 -4.03
N PRO A 130 -7.04 -11.00 -5.16
CA PRO A 130 -8.23 -10.20 -5.37
C PRO A 130 -9.49 -11.10 -5.33
N ASN A 131 -10.61 -10.56 -4.82
CA ASN A 131 -11.88 -11.30 -4.68
C ASN A 131 -11.86 -12.54 -3.76
N LYS A 132 -10.88 -12.66 -2.86
CA LYS A 132 -10.67 -13.76 -1.91
C LYS A 132 -11.91 -14.15 -1.07
N SER A 133 -12.86 -13.22 -0.88
CA SER A 133 -14.09 -13.47 -0.10
C SER A 133 -14.94 -14.62 -0.63
N LYS A 134 -14.69 -15.11 -1.85
CA LYS A 134 -15.45 -16.20 -2.45
C LYS A 134 -14.80 -17.58 -2.22
N GLU A 135 -13.50 -17.63 -1.94
CA GLU A 135 -12.71 -18.86 -1.88
C GLU A 135 -11.65 -18.77 -0.78
N LEU A 136 -12.10 -18.55 0.47
CA LEU A 136 -11.17 -18.56 1.60
C LEU A 136 -10.75 -20.01 1.87
N SER A 137 -9.48 -20.33 1.63
CA SER A 137 -8.86 -21.62 1.91
C SER A 137 -7.54 -21.46 2.63
N ILE A 138 -7.16 -22.46 3.41
CA ILE A 138 -5.83 -22.50 4.02
C ILE A 138 -4.82 -22.81 2.91
N SER A 139 -3.88 -21.92 2.70
CA SER A 139 -2.83 -22.13 1.71
C SER A 139 -1.93 -23.31 2.08
N PRO A 140 -1.63 -24.23 1.16
CA PRO A 140 -0.70 -25.35 1.41
C PRO A 140 0.75 -24.88 1.63
N THR A 141 1.04 -23.60 1.40
CA THR A 141 2.37 -23.01 1.61
C THR A 141 2.63 -22.63 3.08
N ILE A 142 1.61 -22.72 3.94
CA ILE A 142 1.75 -22.41 5.36
C ILE A 142 2.20 -23.68 6.10
N PRO A 143 3.33 -23.65 6.85
CA PRO A 143 3.76 -24.77 7.66
C PRO A 143 2.67 -25.19 8.67
N GLU A 144 2.50 -26.50 8.89
CA GLU A 144 1.44 -27.04 9.73
C GLU A 144 1.44 -26.47 11.16
N ASN A 145 2.62 -26.30 11.73
CA ASN A 145 2.80 -25.72 13.07
C ASN A 145 2.44 -24.23 13.15
N LEU A 146 2.26 -23.54 12.02
CA LEU A 146 1.88 -22.13 11.96
C LEU A 146 0.41 -21.89 11.58
N ILE A 147 -0.33 -22.93 11.21
CA ILE A 147 -1.75 -22.82 10.80
C ILE A 147 -2.61 -22.19 11.90
N CYS A 148 -2.37 -22.52 13.17
CA CYS A 148 -3.12 -21.91 14.28
C CYS A 148 -3.01 -20.39 14.34
N HIS A 149 -1.84 -19.84 13.99
CA HIS A 149 -1.61 -18.40 13.93
C HIS A 149 -2.33 -17.76 12.72
N TYR A 150 -2.36 -18.44 11.58
CA TYR A 150 -3.12 -18.04 10.41
C TYR A 150 -4.63 -17.96 10.72
N ILE A 151 -5.18 -19.01 11.32
CA ILE A 151 -6.62 -19.05 11.70
C ILE A 151 -6.93 -17.93 12.70
N ARG A 152 -6.06 -17.69 13.70
CA ARG A 152 -6.24 -16.58 14.63
C ARG A 152 -6.31 -15.24 13.91
N GLY A 153 -5.42 -15.00 12.95
CA GLY A 153 -5.45 -13.76 12.15
C GLY A 153 -6.72 -13.57 11.33
N ILE A 154 -7.37 -14.67 10.88
CA ILE A 154 -8.65 -14.57 10.15
C ILE A 154 -9.81 -14.19 11.09
N ILE A 155 -9.73 -14.59 12.37
CA ILE A 155 -10.84 -14.45 13.34
C ILE A 155 -10.78 -13.09 14.06
N ASP A 156 -9.59 -12.55 14.27
CA ASP A 156 -9.36 -11.24 14.90
C ASP A 156 -9.87 -10.07 14.04
#